data_e65888f45808a8fbe7db9e6145c58990
#
_entry.id   e65888f45808a8fbe7db9e6145c58990
#
_cell.length_a   1.000
_cell.length_b   1.000
_cell.length_c   1.000
_cell.angle_alpha   90.00
_cell.angle_beta   90.00
_cell.angle_gamma   90.00
#
_symmetry.space_group_name_H-M   'P 1'
#
loop_
_entity.id
_entity.type
_entity.pdbx_description
1 polymer ?
#
loop_
_entity_poly.entity_id
_entity_poly.type
_entity_poly.pdbx_seq_one_letter_code
_entity_poly.pdbx_strand_id
1 'polypeptide(L)' 'MYLIIKTPKGEWIYPMDQEADIAVEGEIGITSIKIENEAASVIHSPCSNKTCITAPSIKNAGEWNACLPNKVFLYVESR' A
#
# COMPACT_ATOMS: atom_id res chain seq x y z
N MET A 1 4.19 4.95 13.71
CA MET A 1 4.27 5.15 12.25
C MET A 1 2.93 4.86 11.60
N TYR A 2 2.69 5.49 10.46
CA TYR A 2 1.44 5.35 9.73
C TYR A 2 1.71 4.97 8.29
N LEU A 3 0.82 4.18 7.73
CA LEU A 3 0.81 3.88 6.30
C LEU A 3 -0.15 4.85 5.63
N ILE A 4 0.35 5.59 4.65
CA ILE A 4 -0.45 6.51 3.86
C ILE A 4 -0.69 5.88 2.50
N ILE A 5 -1.95 5.79 2.10
CA ILE A 5 -2.33 5.21 0.81
C ILE A 5 -3.02 6.29 -0.01
N LYS A 6 -2.48 6.56 -1.20
CA LYS A 6 -3.04 7.57 -2.12
C LYS A 6 -3.52 6.91 -3.39
N THR A 7 -4.75 7.21 -3.77
CA THR A 7 -5.35 6.73 -5.01
C THR A 7 -6.05 7.89 -5.71
N PRO A 8 -6.48 7.72 -6.97
CA PRO A 8 -7.28 8.76 -7.63
C PRO A 8 -8.60 9.08 -6.92
N LYS A 9 -9.05 8.18 -6.04
CA LYS A 9 -10.32 8.36 -5.33
C LYS A 9 -10.16 8.96 -3.95
N GLY A 10 -8.94 9.12 -3.44
CA GLY A 10 -8.73 9.70 -2.13
C GLY A 10 -7.45 9.24 -1.47
N GLU A 11 -7.36 9.53 -0.18
CA GLU A 11 -6.20 9.21 0.63
C GLU A 11 -6.67 8.57 1.92
N TRP A 12 -5.98 7.52 2.34
CA TRP A 12 -6.28 6.81 3.57
C TRP A 12 -5.02 6.72 4.44
N ILE A 13 -5.22 6.75 5.76
CA ILE A 13 -4.14 6.67 6.74
C ILE A 13 -4.46 5.54 7.71
N TYR A 14 -3.52 4.62 7.89
CA TYR A 14 -3.67 3.49 8.80
C TYR A 14 -2.49 3.40 9.75
N PRO A 15 -2.73 3.10 11.04
CA PRO A 15 -1.61 2.87 11.96
C PRO A 15 -0.88 1.58 11.60
N MET A 16 0.46 1.62 11.67
CA MET A 16 1.29 0.48 11.33
C MET A 16 1.46 -0.49 12.49
N ASP A 17 1.04 -0.11 13.69
CA ASP A 17 1.15 -0.95 14.88
C ASP A 17 0.00 -1.94 15.04
N GLN A 18 -0.95 -1.92 14.13
CA GLN A 18 -2.09 -2.82 14.14
C GLN A 18 -2.16 -3.59 12.83
N GLU A 19 -2.44 -4.89 12.93
CA GLU A 19 -2.61 -5.70 11.73
C GLU A 19 -3.91 -5.33 11.04
N ALA A 20 -3.87 -5.26 9.71
CA ALA A 20 -5.05 -4.91 8.93
C ALA A 20 -4.94 -5.48 7.52
N ASP A 21 -6.08 -5.82 6.96
CA ASP A 21 -6.21 -6.16 5.55
C ASP A 21 -7.01 -5.04 4.90
N ILE A 22 -6.40 -4.38 3.91
CA ILE A 22 -6.95 -3.18 3.31
C ILE A 22 -7.14 -3.42 1.82
N ALA A 23 -8.33 -3.09 1.31
CA ALA A 23 -8.59 -3.12 -0.12
C ALA A 23 -8.90 -1.69 -0.57
N VAL A 24 -8.14 -1.19 -1.54
CA VAL A 24 -8.37 0.14 -2.08
C VAL A 24 -8.62 0.06 -3.58
N GLU A 25 -9.54 0.86 -4.05
CA GLU A 25 -9.87 0.91 -5.47
C GLU A 25 -8.97 1.90 -6.18
N GLY A 26 -8.20 1.41 -7.14
CA GLY A 26 -7.39 2.25 -8.00
C GLY A 26 -8.08 2.49 -9.32
N GLU A 27 -7.31 2.93 -10.32
CA GLU A 27 -7.87 3.29 -11.62
C GLU A 27 -8.39 2.09 -12.39
N ILE A 28 -7.73 0.94 -12.31
CA ILE A 28 -8.10 -0.24 -13.09
C ILE A 28 -8.65 -1.39 -12.24
N GLY A 29 -8.64 -1.27 -10.92
CA GLY A 29 -9.18 -2.31 -10.07
C GLY A 29 -8.73 -2.15 -8.63
N ILE A 30 -8.88 -3.22 -7.85
CA ILE A 30 -8.62 -3.20 -6.42
C ILE A 30 -7.22 -3.73 -6.12
N THR A 31 -6.50 -2.97 -5.30
CA THR A 31 -5.21 -3.37 -4.75
C THR A 31 -5.41 -3.75 -3.29
N SER A 32 -4.97 -4.94 -2.92
CA SER A 32 -5.05 -5.41 -1.53
C SER A 32 -3.71 -5.25 -0.84
N ILE A 33 -3.74 -4.66 0.34
CA ILE A 33 -2.56 -4.33 1.13
C ILE A 33 -2.72 -4.96 2.50
N LYS A 34 -1.64 -5.54 3.02
CA LYS A 34 -1.67 -6.14 4.35
C LYS A 34 -0.65 -5.47 5.25
N ILE A 35 -1.08 -5.10 6.46
CA ILE A 35 -0.18 -4.61 7.50
C ILE A 35 -0.03 -5.74 8.52
N GLU A 36 1.22 -6.18 8.71
CA GLU A 36 1.55 -7.27 9.63
C GLU A 36 2.95 -7.06 10.15
N ASN A 37 3.15 -7.23 11.46
CA ASN A 37 4.46 -7.04 12.09
C ASN A 37 5.07 -5.67 11.79
N GLU A 38 4.26 -4.63 11.83
CA GLU A 38 4.65 -3.25 11.56
C GLU A 38 5.23 -3.06 10.16
N ALA A 39 4.81 -3.87 9.21
CA ALA A 39 5.23 -3.76 7.82
C ALA A 39 4.01 -3.83 6.92
N ALA A 40 4.05 -3.11 5.81
CA ALA A 40 2.98 -3.10 4.82
C ALA A 40 3.46 -3.72 3.53
N SER A 41 2.63 -4.57 2.94
CA SER A 41 2.94 -5.20 1.66
C SER A 41 1.71 -5.26 0.78
N VAL A 42 1.92 -5.23 -0.53
CA VAL A 42 0.86 -5.40 -1.51
C VAL A 42 0.74 -6.90 -1.78
N ILE A 43 -0.43 -7.45 -1.49
CA ILE A 43 -0.66 -8.90 -1.65
C ILE A 43 -1.48 -9.23 -2.89
N HIS A 44 -2.14 -8.23 -3.48
CA HIS A 44 -2.89 -8.43 -4.71
C HIS A 44 -3.00 -7.10 -5.46
N SER A 45 -2.92 -7.18 -6.78
CA SER A 45 -3.02 -6.00 -7.63
C SER A 45 -3.56 -6.42 -9.01
N PRO A 46 -4.37 -5.57 -9.66
CA PRO A 46 -4.85 -5.83 -11.01
C PRO A 46 -3.79 -5.53 -12.09
N CYS A 47 -2.63 -4.98 -11.71
CA CYS A 47 -1.58 -4.66 -12.67
C CYS A 47 -1.04 -5.92 -13.30
N SER A 48 -0.89 -5.94 -14.62
CA SER A 48 -0.34 -7.09 -15.32
C SER A 48 1.12 -7.33 -14.97
N ASN A 49 1.85 -6.27 -14.69
CA ASN A 49 3.26 -6.32 -14.34
C ASN A 49 3.51 -6.88 -12.94
N LYS A 50 2.66 -6.54 -11.98
CA LYS A 50 2.68 -7.03 -10.59
C LYS A 50 4.00 -6.78 -9.86
N THR A 51 4.75 -5.77 -10.26
CA THR A 51 6.02 -5.45 -9.60
C THR A 51 5.81 -4.99 -8.17
N CYS A 52 4.67 -4.34 -7.88
CA CYS A 52 4.36 -3.90 -6.53
C CYS A 52 4.13 -5.09 -5.56
N ILE A 53 3.68 -6.23 -6.08
CA ILE A 53 3.47 -7.43 -5.26
C ILE A 53 4.80 -8.09 -4.91
N THR A 54 5.74 -8.08 -5.85
CA THR A 54 7.05 -8.70 -5.64
C THR A 54 8.01 -7.80 -4.87
N ALA A 55 7.67 -6.53 -4.70
CA ALA A 55 8.50 -5.60 -3.94
C ALA A 55 8.52 -5.99 -2.45
N PRO A 56 9.64 -5.74 -1.74
CA PRO A 56 9.68 -6.00 -0.31
C PRO A 56 8.65 -5.18 0.45
N SER A 57 8.23 -5.68 1.62
CA SER A 57 7.35 -4.90 2.48
C SER A 57 8.05 -3.63 2.94
N ILE A 58 7.26 -2.59 3.20
CA ILE A 58 7.77 -1.31 3.67
C ILE A 58 7.42 -1.16 5.16
N LYS A 59 8.37 -0.66 5.95
CA LYS A 59 8.19 -0.55 7.40
C LYS A 59 8.83 0.68 8.01
N ASN A 60 9.81 1.28 7.35
CA ASN A 60 10.52 2.44 7.89
C ASN A 60 10.02 3.72 7.25
N ALA A 61 10.03 4.81 8.04
CA ALA A 61 9.61 6.10 7.52
C ALA A 61 10.43 6.46 6.27
N GLY A 62 9.74 6.94 5.24
CA GLY A 62 10.35 7.27 3.97
C GLY A 62 10.31 6.15 2.94
N GLU A 63 10.04 4.92 3.35
CA GLU A 63 9.88 3.83 2.39
C GLU A 63 8.52 3.94 1.69
N TRP A 64 8.49 3.52 0.44
CA TRP A 64 7.27 3.63 -0.36
C TRP A 64 7.20 2.49 -1.37
N ASN A 65 5.98 2.28 -1.87
CA ASN A 65 5.71 1.37 -2.98
C ASN A 65 4.60 1.97 -3.84
N ALA A 66 4.49 1.52 -5.07
CA ALA A 66 3.47 2.05 -5.97
C ALA A 66 2.98 0.95 -6.90
N CYS A 67 1.66 0.90 -7.08
CA CYS A 67 1.03 0.03 -8.08
C CYS A 67 0.63 0.89 -9.28
N LEU A 68 1.51 0.93 -10.27
CA LEU A 68 1.23 1.57 -11.53
C LEU A 68 1.04 0.48 -12.58
N PRO A 69 0.10 0.58 -13.45
CA PRO A 69 -0.78 1.69 -13.82
C PRO A 69 -2.05 1.86 -12.96
N ASN A 70 -2.23 1.11 -11.88
CA ASN A 70 -3.43 1.26 -11.05
C ASN A 70 -3.48 2.57 -10.26
N LYS A 71 -2.36 3.30 -10.23
CA LYS A 71 -2.22 4.61 -9.57
C LYS A 71 -2.48 4.55 -8.06
N VAL A 72 -2.05 3.46 -7.44
CA VAL A 72 -2.09 3.32 -6.00
C VAL A 72 -0.68 3.52 -5.46
N PHE A 73 -0.53 4.51 -4.56
CA PHE A 73 0.74 4.79 -3.89
C PHE A 73 0.61 4.54 -2.42
N LEU A 74 1.62 3.92 -1.82
CA LEU A 74 1.66 3.75 -0.39
C LEU A 74 3.05 4.10 0.13
N TYR A 75 3.09 4.72 1.29
CA TYR A 75 4.36 5.07 1.93
C TYR A 75 4.20 5.14 3.44
N VAL A 76 5.32 5.01 4.13
CA VAL A 76 5.35 5.03 5.59
C VAL A 76 5.76 6.42 6.06
N GLU A 77 4.99 6.97 7.00
CA GLU A 77 5.24 8.29 7.56
C GLU A 77 5.33 8.21 9.07
N SER A 78 6.30 8.90 9.63
CA SER A 78 6.46 9.03 11.08
C SER A 78 5.67 10.24 11.57
N ARG A 79 4.79 10.02 12.55
CA ARG A 79 3.98 11.09 13.14
C ARG A 79 4.01 11.02 14.64
#